data_f2241cd3292d66803d9643766fbdaf6d
#
_entry.id   f2241cd3292d66803d9643766fbdaf6d
#
_cell.length_a   1.000
_cell.length_b   1.000
_cell.length_c   1.000
_cell.angle_alpha   90.00
_cell.angle_beta   90.00
_cell.angle_gamma   90.00
#
_symmetry.space_group_name_H-M   'P 1'
#
loop_
_entity.id
_entity.type
_entity.pdbx_description
1 polymer ?
#
loop_
_entity_poly.entity_id
_entity_poly.type
_entity_poly.pdbx_seq_one_letter_code
_entity_poly.pdbx_strand_id
1 'polypeptide(L)'
;DETVFVDKLPEVAGIDFILGLFSNEFLNSVHNSYGFNLSENEIAESVQKASDFFHLSSPKDIREDWTTGVILGMKQKGNDDVLCFNREQMKEMGITDREGFDLVMTHEGAHRALQFMEGRYNSHQEELCCDFMAGVRAGLNGMDEGKIIRSLEDTLESDTHPDGLLRAETISSGAQYAKEYMAINNEAPSFSECLERFDKKLDEMSGNLLNATQEINLKEEMSGN
;
A
#
# COMPACT_ATOMS: atom_id res chain seq x y z
N ASP A 1 -18.04 -10.92 -16.19
CA ASP A 1 -17.77 -10.71 -17.60
C ASP A 1 -16.38 -11.25 -17.91
N GLU A 2 -16.39 -12.47 -18.40
CA GLU A 2 -15.22 -13.33 -18.54
C GLU A 2 -14.34 -12.95 -19.71
N THR A 3 -14.92 -12.32 -20.71
CA THR A 3 -14.23 -11.82 -21.91
C THR A 3 -13.17 -10.77 -21.56
N VAL A 4 -13.37 -10.00 -20.49
CA VAL A 4 -12.44 -8.95 -20.07
C VAL A 4 -11.16 -9.51 -19.46
N PHE A 5 -11.28 -10.66 -18.79
CA PHE A 5 -10.11 -11.33 -18.19
C PHE A 5 -9.17 -11.89 -19.27
N VAL A 6 -9.74 -12.46 -20.35
CA VAL A 6 -8.96 -13.00 -21.48
C VAL A 6 -8.19 -11.90 -22.21
N ASP A 7 -8.82 -10.75 -22.40
CA ASP A 7 -8.20 -9.60 -23.07
C ASP A 7 -7.06 -8.95 -22.25
N LYS A 8 -6.96 -9.28 -20.97
CA LYS A 8 -5.95 -8.75 -20.04
C LYS A 8 -4.79 -9.70 -19.78
N LEU A 9 -4.85 -10.91 -20.29
CA LEU A 9 -3.72 -11.83 -20.20
C LEU A 9 -2.57 -11.32 -21.06
N PRO A 10 -1.30 -11.51 -20.62
CA PRO A 10 -0.15 -11.11 -21.41
C PRO A 10 -0.25 -11.73 -22.79
N GLU A 11 0.15 -10.95 -23.81
CA GLU A 11 0.20 -11.38 -25.20
C GLU A 11 1.13 -12.57 -25.41
N VAL A 12 0.67 -13.74 -25.03
CA VAL A 12 1.22 -14.99 -25.51
C VAL A 12 0.42 -15.35 -26.74
N ALA A 13 1.02 -15.21 -27.90
CA ALA A 13 0.37 -15.47 -29.18
C ALA A 13 -0.33 -16.84 -29.16
N GLY A 14 -1.66 -16.82 -29.29
CA GLY A 14 -2.49 -18.02 -29.31
C GLY A 14 -3.17 -18.38 -27.98
N ILE A 15 -2.89 -17.70 -26.86
CA ILE A 15 -3.59 -17.97 -25.58
C ILE A 15 -5.07 -17.57 -25.68
N ASP A 16 -5.38 -16.44 -26.30
CA ASP A 16 -6.77 -15.99 -26.52
C ASP A 16 -7.61 -17.03 -27.24
N PHE A 17 -7.00 -17.68 -28.25
CA PHE A 17 -7.66 -18.76 -28.96
C PHE A 17 -7.87 -20.00 -28.08
N ILE A 18 -6.87 -20.35 -27.28
CA ILE A 18 -6.93 -21.52 -26.37
C ILE A 18 -7.93 -21.27 -25.24
N LEU A 19 -7.92 -20.09 -24.63
CA LEU A 19 -8.81 -19.74 -23.53
C LEU A 19 -10.29 -19.67 -23.97
N GLY A 20 -10.55 -19.27 -25.19
CA GLY A 20 -11.90 -19.31 -25.77
C GLY A 20 -12.50 -20.72 -25.89
N LEU A 21 -11.68 -21.77 -25.76
CA LEU A 21 -12.12 -23.17 -25.79
C LEU A 21 -12.46 -23.76 -24.41
N PHE A 22 -12.12 -23.07 -23.34
CA PHE A 22 -12.31 -23.58 -21.98
C PHE A 22 -13.57 -23.00 -21.32
N SER A 23 -14.16 -23.81 -20.44
CA SER A 23 -15.29 -23.37 -19.63
C SER A 23 -14.87 -22.31 -18.61
N ASN A 24 -15.85 -21.53 -18.16
CA ASN A 24 -15.68 -20.54 -17.11
C ASN A 24 -15.08 -21.10 -15.83
N GLU A 25 -15.39 -22.34 -15.49
CA GLU A 25 -14.83 -23.07 -14.35
C GLU A 25 -13.32 -23.29 -14.50
N PHE A 26 -12.86 -23.58 -15.72
CA PHE A 26 -11.45 -23.73 -16.00
C PHE A 26 -10.72 -22.39 -15.91
N LEU A 27 -11.26 -21.34 -16.51
CA LEU A 27 -10.70 -20.00 -16.44
C LEU A 27 -10.62 -19.50 -15.00
N ASN A 28 -11.65 -19.71 -14.21
CA ASN A 28 -11.64 -19.42 -12.78
C ASN A 28 -10.61 -20.26 -12.01
N SER A 29 -10.43 -21.52 -12.37
CA SER A 29 -9.41 -22.38 -11.78
C SER A 29 -8.00 -21.90 -12.10
N VAL A 30 -7.74 -21.50 -13.33
CA VAL A 30 -6.47 -20.90 -13.75
C VAL A 30 -6.24 -19.58 -13.01
N HIS A 31 -7.26 -18.73 -12.94
CA HIS A 31 -7.22 -17.48 -12.20
C HIS A 31 -6.92 -17.69 -10.71
N ASN A 32 -7.60 -18.64 -10.08
CA ASN A 32 -7.37 -19.02 -8.69
C ASN A 32 -5.96 -19.58 -8.44
N SER A 33 -5.39 -20.29 -9.41
CA SER A 33 -4.03 -20.82 -9.28
C SER A 33 -2.95 -19.74 -9.31
N TYR A 34 -3.26 -18.55 -9.82
CA TYR A 34 -2.39 -17.37 -9.71
C TYR A 34 -2.53 -16.61 -8.38
N GLY A 35 -3.47 -16.99 -7.52
CA GLY A 35 -3.53 -16.58 -6.11
C GLY A 35 -4.07 -15.19 -5.81
N PHE A 36 -4.34 -14.35 -6.80
CA PHE A 36 -5.02 -13.08 -6.61
C PHE A 36 -6.44 -13.18 -7.19
N ASN A 37 -7.42 -13.37 -6.30
CA ASN A 37 -8.79 -13.79 -6.67
C ASN A 37 -9.81 -12.65 -6.48
N LEU A 38 -9.52 -11.46 -7.04
CA LEU A 38 -10.47 -10.34 -7.03
C LEU A 38 -11.04 -10.09 -8.42
N SER A 39 -12.35 -9.98 -8.49
CA SER A 39 -13.08 -9.53 -9.68
C SER A 39 -12.81 -8.04 -9.94
N GLU A 40 -13.08 -7.57 -11.15
CA GLU A 40 -12.97 -6.14 -11.48
C GLU A 40 -13.87 -5.26 -10.60
N ASN A 41 -15.07 -5.76 -10.24
CA ASN A 41 -15.96 -5.04 -9.34
C ASN A 41 -15.37 -4.89 -7.94
N GLU A 42 -14.77 -5.95 -7.40
CA GLU A 42 -14.11 -5.89 -6.09
C GLU A 42 -12.90 -4.95 -6.09
N ILE A 43 -12.13 -4.94 -7.18
CA ILE A 43 -11.03 -3.97 -7.36
C ILE A 43 -11.58 -2.54 -7.40
N ALA A 44 -12.61 -2.28 -8.21
CA ALA A 44 -13.22 -0.96 -8.31
C ALA A 44 -13.82 -0.49 -6.97
N GLU A 45 -14.49 -1.38 -6.24
CA GLU A 45 -15.01 -1.09 -4.90
C GLU A 45 -13.90 -0.77 -3.89
N SER A 46 -12.79 -1.52 -3.94
CA SER A 46 -11.64 -1.29 -3.07
C SER A 46 -11.03 0.08 -3.31
N VAL A 47 -10.84 0.45 -4.58
CA VAL A 47 -10.33 1.77 -4.98
C VAL A 47 -11.30 2.88 -4.56
N GLN A 48 -12.61 2.69 -4.73
CA GLN A 48 -13.61 3.64 -4.28
C GLN A 48 -13.55 3.85 -2.76
N LYS A 49 -13.53 2.77 -1.99
CA LYS A 49 -13.47 2.85 -0.52
C LYS A 49 -12.18 3.53 -0.02
N ALA A 50 -11.04 3.27 -0.68
CA ALA A 50 -9.80 3.97 -0.36
C ALA A 50 -9.89 5.47 -0.68
N SER A 51 -10.52 5.83 -1.80
CA SER A 51 -10.74 7.22 -2.17
C SER A 51 -11.68 7.92 -1.19
N ASP A 52 -12.78 7.27 -0.82
CA ASP A 52 -13.75 7.79 0.15
C ASP A 52 -13.12 8.02 1.53
N PHE A 53 -12.21 7.13 1.95
CA PHE A 53 -11.47 7.26 3.20
C PHE A 53 -10.70 8.59 3.31
N PHE A 54 -10.19 9.08 2.20
CA PHE A 54 -9.50 10.37 2.10
C PHE A 54 -10.36 11.52 1.57
N HIS A 55 -11.66 11.31 1.40
CA HIS A 55 -12.59 12.27 0.78
C HIS A 55 -12.16 12.72 -0.63
N LEU A 56 -11.57 11.80 -1.39
CA LEU A 56 -11.13 12.02 -2.77
C LEU A 56 -12.08 11.37 -3.77
N SER A 57 -12.11 11.91 -4.99
CA SER A 57 -12.76 11.21 -6.10
C SER A 57 -11.97 9.95 -6.48
N SER A 58 -12.65 8.91 -6.92
CA SER A 58 -11.98 7.72 -7.48
C SER A 58 -11.13 8.08 -8.69
N PRO A 59 -10.03 7.34 -8.96
CA PRO A 59 -9.31 7.43 -10.22
C PRO A 59 -10.26 7.25 -11.40
N LYS A 60 -10.04 7.96 -12.49
CA LYS A 60 -10.88 7.89 -13.68
C LYS A 60 -10.74 6.57 -14.43
N ASP A 61 -9.60 5.92 -14.27
CA ASP A 61 -9.33 4.63 -14.92
C ASP A 61 -8.51 3.73 -14.00
N ILE A 62 -8.79 2.43 -14.07
CA ILE A 62 -8.09 1.39 -13.31
C ILE A 62 -7.61 0.38 -14.34
N ARG A 63 -6.30 0.15 -14.42
CA ARG A 63 -5.70 -0.75 -15.40
C ARG A 63 -4.86 -1.81 -14.74
N GLU A 64 -5.05 -3.02 -15.18
CA GLU A 64 -4.10 -4.08 -14.98
C GLU A 64 -2.95 -3.90 -15.98
N ASP A 65 -1.72 -3.80 -15.49
CA ASP A 65 -0.53 -3.59 -16.31
C ASP A 65 0.52 -4.65 -15.98
N TRP A 66 0.61 -5.65 -16.82
CA TRP A 66 1.53 -6.79 -16.70
C TRP A 66 2.98 -6.43 -17.04
N THR A 67 3.21 -5.28 -17.67
CA THR A 67 4.53 -4.87 -18.16
C THR A 67 5.29 -4.02 -17.15
N THR A 68 4.62 -3.49 -16.13
CA THR A 68 5.27 -2.67 -15.12
C THR A 68 5.92 -3.56 -14.06
N GLY A 69 7.19 -3.29 -13.77
CA GLY A 69 7.85 -3.81 -12.57
C GLY A 69 7.28 -3.21 -11.28
N VAL A 70 6.22 -2.43 -11.36
CA VAL A 70 5.56 -1.76 -10.25
C VAL A 70 4.31 -2.54 -9.89
N ILE A 71 4.19 -2.94 -8.63
CA ILE A 71 3.06 -3.70 -8.11
C ILE A 71 1.77 -2.91 -8.26
N LEU A 72 1.88 -1.63 -7.97
CA LEU A 72 0.81 -0.66 -8.02
C LEU A 72 1.42 0.72 -8.19
N GLY A 73 0.71 1.60 -8.84
CA GLY A 73 1.14 3.00 -8.97
C GLY A 73 0.07 3.86 -9.61
N MET A 74 0.00 5.09 -9.13
CA MET A 74 -0.77 6.14 -9.78
C MET A 74 0.07 6.76 -10.89
N LYS A 75 -0.42 6.71 -12.12
CA LYS A 75 0.17 7.42 -13.25
C LYS A 75 -0.76 8.56 -13.65
N GLN A 76 -0.24 9.77 -13.66
CA GLN A 76 -0.91 10.88 -14.30
C GLN A 76 -0.65 10.83 -15.81
N LYS A 77 -1.73 10.74 -16.57
CA LYS A 77 -1.68 10.87 -18.02
C LYS A 77 -2.48 12.11 -18.42
N GLY A 78 -1.82 13.25 -18.50
CA GLY A 78 -2.48 14.53 -18.65
C GLY A 78 -3.15 14.94 -17.33
N ASN A 79 -4.46 15.23 -17.38
CA ASN A 79 -5.28 15.56 -16.18
C ASN A 79 -6.01 14.34 -15.58
N ASP A 80 -5.67 13.12 -16.02
CA ASP A 80 -6.39 11.92 -15.62
C ASP A 80 -5.51 11.06 -14.70
N ASP A 81 -6.04 10.77 -13.52
CA ASP A 81 -5.46 9.81 -12.59
C ASP A 81 -5.78 8.39 -13.07
N VAL A 82 -4.75 7.61 -13.35
CA VAL A 82 -4.87 6.21 -13.74
C VAL A 82 -4.19 5.36 -12.68
N LEU A 83 -4.94 4.45 -12.07
CA LEU A 83 -4.39 3.43 -11.19
C LEU A 83 -3.95 2.22 -12.03
N CYS A 84 -2.66 1.89 -11.95
CA CYS A 84 -2.11 0.69 -12.57
C CYS A 84 -1.76 -0.33 -11.49
N PHE A 85 -2.07 -1.60 -11.69
CA PHE A 85 -1.70 -2.68 -10.78
C PHE A 85 -1.25 -3.92 -11.56
N ASN A 86 -0.47 -4.77 -10.91
CA ASN A 86 0.04 -6.02 -11.46
C ASN A 86 -0.31 -7.17 -10.51
N ARG A 87 -1.21 -8.05 -10.93
CA ARG A 87 -1.70 -9.18 -10.12
C ARG A 87 -0.61 -10.16 -9.72
N GLU A 88 0.31 -10.43 -10.63
CA GLU A 88 1.39 -11.39 -10.40
C GLU A 88 2.33 -10.89 -9.32
N GLN A 89 2.73 -9.63 -9.40
CA GLN A 89 3.57 -9.02 -8.37
C GLN A 89 2.86 -8.90 -7.02
N MET A 90 1.57 -8.59 -7.00
CA MET A 90 0.78 -8.60 -5.77
C MET A 90 0.78 -9.98 -5.11
N LYS A 91 0.63 -11.04 -5.91
CA LYS A 91 0.70 -12.42 -5.43
C LYS A 91 2.08 -12.74 -4.87
N GLU A 92 3.15 -12.38 -5.59
CA GLU A 92 4.54 -12.60 -5.16
C GLU A 92 4.83 -11.91 -3.83
N MET A 93 4.24 -10.76 -3.58
CA MET A 93 4.31 -10.06 -2.29
C MET A 93 3.36 -10.62 -1.23
N GLY A 94 2.59 -11.65 -1.51
CA GLY A 94 1.67 -12.26 -0.56
C GLY A 94 0.33 -11.53 -0.39
N ILE A 95 -0.01 -10.60 -1.29
CA ILE A 95 -1.31 -9.92 -1.30
C ILE A 95 -2.27 -10.76 -2.13
N THR A 96 -3.04 -11.61 -1.48
CA THR A 96 -3.85 -12.64 -2.14
C THR A 96 -5.34 -12.53 -1.85
N ASP A 97 -5.76 -11.63 -0.97
CA ASP A 97 -7.17 -11.45 -0.60
C ASP A 97 -7.62 -9.97 -0.63
N ARG A 98 -8.92 -9.77 -0.46
CA ARG A 98 -9.56 -8.46 -0.51
C ARG A 98 -9.03 -7.50 0.55
N GLU A 99 -8.83 -7.97 1.77
CA GLU A 99 -8.44 -7.13 2.88
C GLU A 99 -7.00 -6.61 2.72
N GLY A 100 -6.06 -7.47 2.29
CA GLY A 100 -4.71 -7.07 1.93
C GLY A 100 -4.70 -6.06 0.80
N PHE A 101 -5.54 -6.28 -0.22
CA PHE A 101 -5.70 -5.35 -1.33
C PHE A 101 -6.30 -4.01 -0.88
N ASP A 102 -7.31 -3.99 -0.02
CA ASP A 102 -7.91 -2.77 0.53
C ASP A 102 -6.86 -1.92 1.28
N LEU A 103 -5.92 -2.54 1.99
CA LEU A 103 -4.84 -1.83 2.68
C LEU A 103 -3.81 -1.25 1.71
N VAL A 104 -3.45 -1.98 0.66
CA VAL A 104 -2.58 -1.47 -0.41
C VAL A 104 -3.25 -0.30 -1.14
N MET A 105 -4.56 -0.40 -1.44
CA MET A 105 -5.30 0.71 -2.03
C MET A 105 -5.35 1.94 -1.12
N THR A 106 -5.37 1.74 0.20
CA THR A 106 -5.30 2.84 1.16
C THR A 106 -3.94 3.53 1.13
N HIS A 107 -2.86 2.77 1.04
CA HIS A 107 -1.52 3.31 0.86
C HIS A 107 -1.45 4.20 -0.40
N GLU A 108 -1.90 3.69 -1.54
CA GLU A 108 -1.92 4.45 -2.79
C GLU A 108 -2.87 5.67 -2.75
N GLY A 109 -4.01 5.53 -2.08
CA GLY A 109 -4.92 6.64 -1.84
C GLY A 109 -4.28 7.75 -0.99
N ALA A 110 -3.42 7.39 -0.05
CA ALA A 110 -2.67 8.34 0.75
C ALA A 110 -1.68 9.16 -0.09
N HIS A 111 -0.98 8.56 -1.06
CA HIS A 111 -0.18 9.30 -2.04
C HIS A 111 -0.99 10.37 -2.76
N ARG A 112 -2.21 10.03 -3.20
CA ARG A 112 -3.10 11.00 -3.84
C ARG A 112 -3.51 12.14 -2.89
N ALA A 113 -3.80 11.83 -1.64
CA ALA A 113 -4.13 12.84 -0.63
C ALA A 113 -2.94 13.76 -0.34
N LEU A 114 -1.73 13.22 -0.28
CA LEU A 114 -0.51 13.98 -0.01
C LEU A 114 -0.06 14.86 -1.18
N GLN A 115 -0.50 14.62 -2.42
CA GLN A 115 -0.21 15.49 -3.56
C GLN A 115 -0.64 16.95 -3.32
N PHE A 116 -1.66 17.18 -2.51
CA PHE A 116 -2.11 18.53 -2.14
C PHE A 116 -1.21 19.20 -1.09
N MET A 117 -0.21 18.48 -0.57
CA MET A 117 0.74 18.92 0.47
C MET A 117 2.19 18.86 -0.05
N GLU A 118 2.38 19.28 -1.29
CA GLU A 118 3.66 19.21 -2.00
C GLU A 118 4.80 19.79 -1.16
N GLY A 119 5.91 19.04 -1.04
CA GLY A 119 7.10 19.45 -0.30
C GLY A 119 7.04 19.24 1.22
N ARG A 120 5.96 18.65 1.78
CA ARG A 120 5.90 18.35 3.22
C ARG A 120 6.85 17.23 3.62
N TYR A 121 6.99 16.20 2.80
CA TYR A 121 7.80 15.02 3.05
C TYR A 121 8.79 14.77 1.91
N ASN A 122 9.93 14.17 2.23
CA ASN A 122 10.78 13.53 1.22
C ASN A 122 10.17 12.18 0.80
N SER A 123 10.72 11.51 -0.22
CA SER A 123 10.16 10.27 -0.77
C SER A 123 9.99 9.17 0.29
N HIS A 124 10.99 8.94 1.15
CA HIS A 124 10.90 7.93 2.21
C HIS A 124 9.86 8.30 3.28
N GLN A 125 9.80 9.56 3.66
CA GLN A 125 8.80 10.03 4.63
C GLN A 125 7.38 9.95 4.08
N GLU A 126 7.20 10.21 2.79
CA GLU A 126 5.90 10.06 2.12
C GLU A 126 5.45 8.61 2.11
N GLU A 127 6.33 7.67 1.73
CA GLU A 127 6.06 6.23 1.81
C GLU A 127 5.65 5.78 3.22
N LEU A 128 6.39 6.21 4.25
CA LEU A 128 6.06 5.91 5.64
C LEU A 128 4.73 6.54 6.07
N CYS A 129 4.40 7.74 5.58
CA CYS A 129 3.10 8.35 5.85
C CYS A 129 1.97 7.54 5.22
N CYS A 130 2.15 7.06 3.98
CA CYS A 130 1.18 6.18 3.31
C CYS A 130 1.00 4.87 4.06
N ASP A 131 2.08 4.28 4.54
CA ASP A 131 2.05 3.07 5.39
C ASP A 131 1.31 3.33 6.71
N PHE A 132 1.58 4.46 7.37
CA PHE A 132 0.87 4.87 8.59
C PHE A 132 -0.64 4.99 8.35
N MET A 133 -1.06 5.60 7.24
CA MET A 133 -2.47 5.74 6.87
C MET A 133 -3.15 4.41 6.56
N ALA A 134 -2.45 3.47 5.92
CA ALA A 134 -2.95 2.11 5.75
C ALA A 134 -3.18 1.43 7.11
N GLY A 135 -2.26 1.60 8.05
CA GLY A 135 -2.41 1.15 9.43
C GLY A 135 -3.61 1.80 10.14
N VAL A 136 -3.78 3.12 10.01
CA VAL A 136 -4.94 3.85 10.58
C VAL A 136 -6.25 3.23 10.10
N ARG A 137 -6.40 3.00 8.79
CA ARG A 137 -7.60 2.37 8.25
C ARG A 137 -7.81 0.96 8.79
N ALA A 138 -6.74 0.17 8.91
CA ALA A 138 -6.82 -1.16 9.49
C ALA A 138 -7.33 -1.11 10.94
N GLY A 139 -6.76 -0.23 11.76
CA GLY A 139 -7.18 -0.04 13.15
C GLY A 139 -8.62 0.41 13.32
N LEU A 140 -9.09 1.35 12.48
CA LEU A 140 -10.46 1.85 12.52
C LEU A 140 -11.50 0.81 12.11
N ASN A 141 -11.17 -0.06 11.18
CA ASN A 141 -12.11 -1.02 10.59
C ASN A 141 -11.92 -2.46 11.09
N GLY A 142 -11.01 -2.68 12.05
CA GLY A 142 -10.74 -4.02 12.58
C GLY A 142 -10.15 -4.98 11.54
N MET A 143 -9.39 -4.46 10.57
CA MET A 143 -8.71 -5.24 9.55
C MET A 143 -7.38 -5.81 10.08
N ASP A 144 -6.91 -6.90 9.50
CA ASP A 144 -5.62 -7.51 9.83
C ASP A 144 -4.49 -6.78 9.09
N GLU A 145 -3.82 -5.85 9.77
CA GLU A 145 -2.64 -5.15 9.25
C GLU A 145 -1.49 -6.10 8.88
N GLY A 146 -1.44 -7.28 9.48
CA GLY A 146 -0.45 -8.30 9.13
C GLY A 146 -0.49 -8.74 7.67
N LYS A 147 -1.61 -8.54 6.98
CA LYS A 147 -1.74 -8.88 5.55
C LYS A 147 -0.91 -8.00 4.63
N ILE A 148 -0.73 -6.72 4.96
CA ILE A 148 0.19 -5.84 4.23
C ILE A 148 1.60 -5.90 4.81
N ILE A 149 1.77 -6.02 6.12
CA ILE A 149 3.07 -6.11 6.77
C ILE A 149 3.90 -7.26 6.20
N ARG A 150 3.33 -8.46 6.09
CA ARG A 150 4.01 -9.63 5.54
C ARG A 150 4.51 -9.46 4.11
N SER A 151 3.93 -8.52 3.35
CA SER A 151 4.37 -8.22 2.00
C SER A 151 5.59 -7.29 1.96
N LEU A 152 5.93 -6.64 3.05
CA LEU A 152 6.93 -5.59 3.12
C LEU A 152 8.13 -5.92 4.00
N GLU A 153 7.94 -6.71 5.08
CA GLU A 153 8.95 -6.89 6.14
C GLU A 153 10.31 -7.42 5.65
N ASP A 154 10.32 -8.18 4.55
CA ASP A 154 11.55 -8.72 3.95
C ASP A 154 12.12 -7.82 2.83
N THR A 155 11.52 -6.65 2.57
CA THR A 155 12.01 -5.76 1.52
C THR A 155 13.18 -4.92 2.00
N LEU A 156 14.20 -4.78 1.14
CA LEU A 156 15.35 -3.95 1.43
C LEU A 156 15.07 -2.49 1.08
N GLU A 157 15.78 -1.59 1.77
CA GLU A 157 15.76 -0.17 1.46
C GLU A 157 16.22 0.09 0.02
N SER A 158 15.59 1.05 -0.63
CA SER A 158 15.93 1.53 -1.97
C SER A 158 15.90 3.07 -2.00
N ASP A 159 16.27 3.66 -3.14
CA ASP A 159 16.23 5.13 -3.32
C ASP A 159 14.85 5.74 -3.10
N THR A 160 13.80 4.97 -3.33
CA THR A 160 12.41 5.42 -3.26
C THR A 160 11.62 4.86 -2.07
N HIS A 161 12.03 3.71 -1.52
CA HIS A 161 11.28 3.03 -0.46
C HIS A 161 12.18 2.78 0.76
N PRO A 162 11.69 3.07 1.97
CA PRO A 162 12.35 2.72 3.22
C PRO A 162 12.49 1.21 3.41
N ASP A 163 13.33 0.80 4.36
CA ASP A 163 13.46 -0.57 4.82
C ASP A 163 12.11 -1.17 5.24
N GLY A 164 11.88 -2.44 4.88
CA GLY A 164 10.61 -3.12 5.08
C GLY A 164 10.21 -3.28 6.54
N LEU A 165 11.17 -3.45 7.46
CA LEU A 165 10.88 -3.52 8.90
C LEU A 165 10.37 -2.17 9.42
N LEU A 166 10.96 -1.08 8.95
CA LEU A 166 10.51 0.27 9.30
C LEU A 166 9.10 0.56 8.76
N ARG A 167 8.81 0.11 7.55
CA ARG A 167 7.48 0.18 6.96
C ARG A 167 6.46 -0.61 7.77
N ALA A 168 6.79 -1.86 8.14
CA ALA A 168 5.95 -2.73 8.97
C ALA A 168 5.65 -2.10 10.35
N GLU A 169 6.67 -1.55 11.02
CA GLU A 169 6.50 -0.84 12.29
C GLU A 169 5.60 0.40 12.13
N THR A 170 5.71 1.10 11.02
CA THR A 170 4.93 2.30 10.76
C THR A 170 3.45 1.97 10.53
N ILE A 171 3.14 0.89 9.81
CA ILE A 171 1.77 0.37 9.65
C ILE A 171 1.18 0.02 11.01
N SER A 172 1.90 -0.76 11.83
CA SER A 172 1.46 -1.15 13.17
C SER A 172 1.21 0.06 14.07
N SER A 173 2.06 1.08 13.99
CA SER A 173 1.88 2.34 14.73
C SER A 173 0.60 3.08 14.34
N GLY A 174 0.28 3.10 13.05
CA GLY A 174 -0.97 3.68 12.56
C GLY A 174 -2.20 2.95 13.08
N ALA A 175 -2.18 1.61 13.03
CA ALA A 175 -3.27 0.79 13.54
C ALA A 175 -3.48 0.95 15.05
N GLN A 176 -2.40 0.98 15.82
CA GLN A 176 -2.46 1.22 17.26
C GLN A 176 -3.01 2.61 17.56
N TYR A 177 -2.50 3.65 16.90
CA TYR A 177 -2.99 5.02 17.09
C TYR A 177 -4.50 5.13 16.85
N ALA A 178 -4.99 4.54 15.77
CA ALA A 178 -6.42 4.57 15.44
C ALA A 178 -7.28 3.90 16.52
N LYS A 179 -6.86 2.72 16.99
CA LYS A 179 -7.55 1.97 18.07
C LYS A 179 -7.59 2.78 19.37
N GLU A 180 -6.47 3.38 19.75
CA GLU A 180 -6.36 4.21 20.96
C GLU A 180 -7.21 5.48 20.86
N TYR A 181 -7.14 6.17 19.70
CA TYR A 181 -7.93 7.38 19.46
C TYR A 181 -9.43 7.11 19.55
N MET A 182 -9.91 6.06 18.88
CA MET A 182 -11.31 5.61 18.96
C MET A 182 -11.75 5.28 20.38
N ALA A 183 -10.90 4.60 21.15
CA ALA A 183 -11.21 4.22 22.52
C ALA A 183 -11.36 5.44 23.47
N ILE A 184 -10.60 6.51 23.19
CA ILE A 184 -10.62 7.73 24.01
C ILE A 184 -11.74 8.69 23.57
N ASN A 185 -11.87 8.92 22.28
CA ASN A 185 -12.71 9.98 21.72
C ASN A 185 -14.09 9.49 21.24
N ASN A 186 -14.24 8.18 21.06
CA ASN A 186 -15.43 7.53 20.48
C ASN A 186 -15.77 8.03 19.07
N GLU A 187 -14.76 8.50 18.35
CA GLU A 187 -14.83 8.96 16.97
C GLU A 187 -13.50 8.69 16.26
N ALA A 188 -13.50 8.64 14.92
CA ALA A 188 -12.29 8.47 14.13
C ALA A 188 -11.46 9.76 14.11
N PRO A 189 -10.10 9.67 14.11
CA PRO A 189 -9.26 10.83 13.91
C PRO A 189 -9.49 11.42 12.52
N SER A 190 -9.38 12.73 12.41
CA SER A 190 -9.33 13.42 11.12
C SER A 190 -8.00 13.16 10.40
N PHE A 191 -7.95 13.42 9.10
CA PHE A 191 -6.71 13.31 8.33
C PHE A 191 -5.60 14.21 8.90
N SER A 192 -5.93 15.43 9.33
CA SER A 192 -4.98 16.35 9.96
C SER A 192 -4.39 15.78 11.26
N GLU A 193 -5.22 15.21 12.12
CA GLU A 193 -4.76 14.58 13.37
C GLU A 193 -3.87 13.35 13.11
N CYS A 194 -4.16 12.59 12.06
CA CYS A 194 -3.29 11.50 11.61
C CYS A 194 -1.92 12.03 11.17
N LEU A 195 -1.88 13.12 10.40
CA LEU A 195 -0.63 13.74 9.96
C LEU A 195 0.17 14.31 11.14
N GLU A 196 -0.48 14.97 12.09
CA GLU A 196 0.17 15.49 13.29
C GLU A 196 0.78 14.36 14.15
N ARG A 197 0.08 13.23 14.24
CA ARG A 197 0.60 12.06 14.94
C ARG A 197 1.78 11.42 14.21
N PHE A 198 1.71 11.35 12.88
CA PHE A 198 2.80 10.84 12.07
C PHE A 198 4.04 11.75 12.16
N ASP A 199 3.88 13.07 12.11
CA ASP A 199 4.99 14.03 12.28
C ASP A 199 5.71 13.82 13.61
N LYS A 200 4.97 13.62 14.71
CA LYS A 200 5.56 13.28 16.01
C LYS A 200 6.36 11.99 15.96
N LYS A 201 5.87 10.97 15.24
CA LYS A 201 6.63 9.72 15.05
C LYS A 201 7.93 9.95 14.29
N LEU A 202 7.93 10.78 13.26
CA LEU A 202 9.16 11.17 12.54
C LEU A 202 10.18 11.87 13.45
N ASP A 203 9.72 12.77 14.31
CA ASP A 203 10.57 13.46 15.28
C ASP A 203 11.16 12.49 16.31
N GLU A 204 10.36 11.56 16.83
CA GLU A 204 10.79 10.49 17.75
C GLU A 204 11.86 9.59 17.11
N MET A 205 11.68 9.20 15.84
CA MET A 205 12.66 8.41 15.09
C MET A 205 13.97 9.18 14.87
N SER A 206 13.90 10.45 14.52
CA SER A 206 15.07 11.31 14.33
C SER A 206 15.83 11.53 15.64
N GLY A 207 15.13 11.74 16.74
CA GLY A 207 15.70 11.85 18.08
C GLY A 207 16.42 10.57 18.53
N ASN A 208 15.84 9.40 18.26
CA ASN A 208 16.45 8.11 18.59
C ASN A 208 17.73 7.87 17.78
N LEU A 209 17.77 8.24 16.51
CA LEU A 209 18.95 8.14 15.65
C LEU A 209 20.11 9.03 16.20
N LEU A 210 19.81 10.26 16.60
CA LEU A 210 20.80 11.18 17.18
C LEU A 210 21.37 10.62 18.48
N ASN A 211 20.55 10.08 19.36
CA ASN A 211 20.97 9.48 20.62
C ASN A 211 21.85 8.23 20.38
N ALA A 212 21.46 7.35 19.47
CA ALA A 212 22.23 6.16 19.11
C ALA A 212 23.62 6.54 18.53
N THR A 213 23.69 7.56 17.68
CA THR A 213 24.94 8.06 17.12
C THR A 213 25.86 8.65 18.20
N GLN A 214 25.32 9.38 19.17
CA GLN A 214 26.07 9.91 20.29
C GLN A 214 26.62 8.80 21.19
N GLU A 215 25.84 7.75 21.46
CA GLU A 215 26.32 6.60 22.24
C GLU A 215 27.45 5.83 21.54
N ILE A 216 27.38 5.69 20.21
CA ILE A 216 28.44 5.03 19.43
C ILE A 216 29.72 5.87 19.51
N ASN A 217 29.65 7.17 19.27
CA ASN A 217 30.79 8.07 19.33
C ASN A 217 31.45 8.06 20.72
N LEU A 218 30.67 8.09 21.81
CA LEU A 218 31.15 7.97 23.17
C LEU A 218 31.89 6.64 23.44
N LYS A 219 31.36 5.53 22.91
CA LYS A 219 32.00 4.22 23.06
C LYS A 219 33.33 4.13 22.30
N GLU A 220 33.39 4.73 21.09
CA GLU A 220 34.61 4.80 20.30
C GLU A 220 35.69 5.69 21.01
N GLU A 221 35.32 6.84 21.56
CA GLU A 221 36.23 7.69 22.34
C GLU A 221 36.75 6.98 23.60
N MET A 222 35.92 6.18 24.27
CA MET A 222 36.31 5.40 25.46
C MET A 222 37.17 4.17 25.15
N SER A 223 37.06 3.62 23.92
CA SER A 223 37.85 2.46 23.50
C SER A 223 39.15 2.79 22.81
N GLY A 224 39.36 4.04 22.45
CA GLY A 224 40.57 4.55 21.80
C GLY A 224 41.67 5.06 22.73
N ASN A 225 41.56 4.86 24.07
CA ASN A 225 42.58 5.16 25.06
C ASN A 225 43.25 3.89 25.60
#